data_2de9ef635f430e9d7fe3a7530d1b55d8
#
_entry.id   2de9ef635f430e9d7fe3a7530d1b55d8
#
_cell.length_a   1.000
_cell.length_b   1.000
_cell.length_c   1.000
_cell.angle_alpha   90.00
_cell.angle_beta   90.00
_cell.angle_gamma   90.00
#
_symmetry.space_group_name_H-M   'P 1'
#
loop_
_entity.id
_entity.type
_entity.pdbx_description
1 polymer ?
#
loop_
_entity_poly.entity_id
_entity_poly.type
_entity_poly.pdbx_seq_one_letter_code
_entity_poly.pdbx_strand_id
1 'polypeptide(L)'
;MRASVHVDLPGWTKYSVDKLKERCEQLHLQPRGTRGESGGQTGHTYDISNKHRLGYSEVELVQKMIDGVNKLWEEDKKLQQGGKVELYQAMPAQTNGPFPNIQSKHSLVAKHVTKGVWEKLKGIKTKTSGFTLIQAIACAVDFDNQHCGIYAGDWDSYKDFAPVFDPIIQEYHGITADSKHTSDMDVGKIQGNINSDVPVLSARIRVGRSIDGFGLSPGITKEQRVGVEN
;
A
#
# COMPACT_ATOMS: atom_id res chain seq x y z
N MET A 1 -14.61 -0.72 -5.66
CA MET A 1 -15.78 -1.18 -4.83
C MET A 1 -15.40 -1.24 -3.36
N ARG A 2 -16.37 -1.22 -2.47
CA ARG A 2 -16.17 -1.30 -1.03
C ARG A 2 -17.27 -2.16 -0.40
N ALA A 3 -16.84 -3.17 0.35
CA ALA A 3 -17.68 -3.89 1.29
C ALA A 3 -17.20 -3.59 2.71
N SER A 4 -18.09 -3.56 3.68
CA SER A 4 -17.74 -3.44 5.08
C SER A 4 -18.74 -4.20 5.97
N VAL A 5 -18.23 -4.66 7.11
CA VAL A 5 -18.97 -5.39 8.12
C VAL A 5 -18.65 -4.80 9.48
N HIS A 6 -19.68 -4.57 10.31
CA HIS A 6 -19.49 -4.28 11.72
C HIS A 6 -19.43 -5.58 12.51
N VAL A 7 -18.36 -5.78 13.25
CA VAL A 7 -18.09 -7.01 13.99
C VAL A 7 -17.57 -6.68 15.39
N ASP A 8 -18.02 -7.45 16.37
CA ASP A 8 -17.56 -7.33 17.75
C ASP A 8 -16.42 -8.31 18.00
N LEU A 9 -15.24 -7.77 18.40
CA LEU A 9 -14.00 -8.51 18.58
C LEU A 9 -13.36 -8.20 19.95
N PRO A 10 -13.99 -8.61 21.06
CA PRO A 10 -13.51 -8.30 22.41
C PRO A 10 -12.16 -8.96 22.74
N GLY A 11 -11.88 -10.13 22.18
CA GLY A 11 -10.60 -10.82 22.35
C GLY A 11 -9.45 -10.04 21.74
N TRP A 12 -9.60 -9.54 20.52
CA TRP A 12 -8.64 -8.70 19.87
C TRP A 12 -8.45 -7.35 20.59
N THR A 13 -9.54 -6.73 21.03
CA THR A 13 -9.49 -5.47 21.79
C THR A 13 -8.69 -5.63 23.07
N LYS A 14 -8.95 -6.71 23.82
CA LYS A 14 -8.22 -7.03 25.06
C LYS A 14 -6.76 -7.40 24.81
N TYR A 15 -6.48 -8.07 23.70
CA TYR A 15 -5.13 -8.54 23.36
C TYR A 15 -4.25 -7.39 22.86
N SER A 16 -4.62 -6.77 21.73
CA SER A 16 -3.96 -5.58 21.16
C SER A 16 -4.66 -5.09 19.91
N VAL A 17 -5.10 -3.84 19.93
CA VAL A 17 -5.70 -3.17 18.74
C VAL A 17 -4.69 -3.03 17.60
N ASP A 18 -3.42 -2.78 17.91
CA ASP A 18 -2.38 -2.67 16.86
C ASP A 18 -2.12 -4.01 16.19
N LYS A 19 -2.15 -5.11 16.95
CA LYS A 19 -2.07 -6.46 16.38
C LYS A 19 -3.28 -6.84 15.55
N LEU A 20 -4.47 -6.37 15.92
CA LEU A 20 -5.67 -6.50 15.08
C LEU A 20 -5.49 -5.76 13.75
N LYS A 21 -4.96 -4.52 13.77
CA LYS A 21 -4.67 -3.77 12.54
C LYS A 21 -3.70 -4.52 11.64
N GLU A 22 -2.60 -5.00 12.22
CA GLU A 22 -1.62 -5.81 11.51
C GLU A 22 -2.25 -7.07 10.90
N ARG A 23 -3.10 -7.77 11.66
CA ARG A 23 -3.80 -8.97 11.17
C ARG A 23 -4.80 -8.66 10.07
N CYS A 24 -5.56 -7.60 10.18
CA CYS A 24 -6.44 -7.14 9.11
C CYS A 24 -5.65 -6.89 7.82
N GLU A 25 -4.49 -6.26 7.90
CA GLU A 25 -3.64 -6.03 6.73
C GLU A 25 -3.21 -7.32 6.05
N GLN A 26 -2.83 -8.33 6.82
CA GLN A 26 -2.47 -9.66 6.30
C GLN A 26 -3.64 -10.37 5.60
N LEU A 27 -4.85 -10.10 6.03
CA LEU A 27 -6.09 -10.63 5.44
C LEU A 27 -6.65 -9.72 4.32
N HIS A 28 -5.89 -8.71 3.88
CA HIS A 28 -6.33 -7.69 2.91
C HIS A 28 -7.57 -6.91 3.36
N LEU A 29 -7.75 -6.82 4.66
CA LEU A 29 -8.79 -6.05 5.32
C LEU A 29 -8.22 -4.78 5.94
N GLN A 30 -9.11 -3.86 6.32
CA GLN A 30 -8.77 -2.62 7.01
C GLN A 30 -9.80 -2.34 8.09
N PRO A 31 -9.42 -2.28 9.38
CA PRO A 31 -10.28 -1.75 10.41
C PRO A 31 -10.36 -0.23 10.26
N ARG A 32 -11.56 0.33 10.40
CA ARG A 32 -11.84 1.76 10.20
C ARG A 32 -12.15 2.49 11.51
N GLY A 33 -11.77 1.93 12.62
CA GLY A 33 -12.02 2.43 13.96
C GLY A 33 -12.99 1.55 14.74
N THR A 34 -13.11 1.85 16.02
CA THR A 34 -14.08 1.24 16.91
C THR A 34 -15.33 2.10 16.95
N ARG A 35 -16.49 1.49 16.99
CA ARG A 35 -17.73 2.22 17.30
C ARG A 35 -17.61 2.81 18.71
N GLY A 36 -17.52 4.13 18.82
CA GLY A 36 -17.39 4.82 20.10
C GLY A 36 -16.13 5.65 20.29
N GLU A 37 -15.20 5.68 19.36
CA GLU A 37 -14.01 6.55 19.43
C GLU A 37 -14.38 8.04 19.55
N SER A 38 -15.52 8.46 19.01
CA SER A 38 -16.05 9.81 19.19
C SER A 38 -16.62 10.10 20.58
N GLY A 39 -16.72 9.11 21.48
CA GLY A 39 -17.27 9.21 22.80
C GLY A 39 -16.35 8.78 23.95
N GLY A 40 -15.10 8.43 23.68
CA GLY A 40 -14.16 7.99 24.73
C GLY A 40 -14.51 6.65 25.38
N GLN A 41 -15.36 5.85 24.77
CA GLN A 41 -15.71 4.54 25.29
C GLN A 41 -14.90 3.42 24.64
N THR A 42 -14.48 2.48 25.44
CA THR A 42 -13.83 1.22 25.06
C THR A 42 -14.84 0.31 24.35
N GLY A 43 -15.14 0.59 23.07
CA GLY A 43 -15.93 -0.30 22.24
C GLY A 43 -15.12 -1.48 21.75
N HIS A 44 -15.76 -2.65 21.61
CA HIS A 44 -15.17 -3.84 21.02
C HIS A 44 -15.57 -4.01 19.55
N THR A 45 -16.37 -3.10 19.02
CA THR A 45 -16.98 -3.19 17.70
C THR A 45 -16.13 -2.46 16.66
N TYR A 46 -15.80 -3.15 15.58
CA TYR A 46 -14.98 -2.64 14.48
C TYR A 46 -15.76 -2.60 13.18
N ASP A 47 -15.59 -1.53 12.42
CA ASP A 47 -15.97 -1.47 11.00
C ASP A 47 -14.81 -2.05 10.17
N ILE A 48 -14.92 -3.31 9.80
CA ILE A 48 -13.93 -3.99 8.94
C ILE A 48 -14.34 -3.81 7.50
N SER A 49 -13.44 -3.30 6.66
CA SER A 49 -13.66 -3.16 5.22
C SER A 49 -12.51 -3.77 4.42
N ASN A 50 -12.73 -3.97 3.12
CA ASN A 50 -11.64 -4.35 2.21
C ASN A 50 -10.58 -3.25 2.13
N LYS A 51 -9.30 -3.64 2.14
CA LYS A 51 -8.16 -2.74 1.97
C LYS A 51 -8.08 -2.21 0.54
N HIS A 52 -8.14 -3.11 -0.44
CA HIS A 52 -8.05 -2.77 -1.86
C HIS A 52 -9.43 -2.47 -2.44
N ARG A 53 -9.51 -1.48 -3.33
CA ARG A 53 -10.76 -0.94 -3.89
C ARG A 53 -11.01 -1.33 -5.35
N LEU A 54 -9.99 -1.82 -6.03
CA LEU A 54 -9.99 -2.18 -7.44
C LEU A 54 -9.51 -3.62 -7.61
N GLY A 55 -9.80 -4.21 -8.75
CA GLY A 55 -9.29 -5.53 -9.13
C GLY A 55 -10.12 -6.73 -8.66
N TYR A 56 -11.27 -6.51 -8.02
CA TYR A 56 -12.18 -7.59 -7.61
C TYR A 56 -13.55 -7.44 -8.26
N SER A 57 -14.18 -8.55 -8.63
CA SER A 57 -15.62 -8.62 -8.86
C SER A 57 -16.38 -8.50 -7.52
N GLU A 58 -17.69 -8.26 -7.59
CA GLU A 58 -18.56 -8.18 -6.42
C GLU A 58 -18.51 -9.48 -5.60
N VAL A 59 -18.55 -10.62 -6.29
CA VAL A 59 -18.53 -11.95 -5.66
C VAL A 59 -17.20 -12.19 -4.94
N GLU A 60 -16.07 -11.93 -5.61
CA GLU A 60 -14.75 -12.09 -5.00
C GLU A 60 -14.56 -11.18 -3.79
N LEU A 61 -15.07 -9.94 -3.87
CA LEU A 61 -14.98 -9.00 -2.78
C LEU A 61 -15.78 -9.48 -1.57
N VAL A 62 -17.02 -9.94 -1.78
CA VAL A 62 -17.87 -10.46 -0.70
C VAL A 62 -17.26 -11.72 -0.11
N GLN A 63 -16.74 -12.63 -0.92
CA GLN A 63 -16.09 -13.85 -0.43
C GLN A 63 -14.86 -13.52 0.44
N LYS A 64 -13.99 -12.63 -0.02
CA LYS A 64 -12.83 -12.17 0.79
C LYS A 64 -13.24 -11.55 2.12
N MET A 65 -14.35 -10.81 2.15
CA MET A 65 -14.89 -10.26 3.41
C MET A 65 -15.37 -11.36 4.34
N ILE A 66 -16.10 -12.34 3.83
CA ILE A 66 -16.59 -13.50 4.62
C ILE A 66 -15.40 -14.26 5.21
N ASP A 67 -14.44 -14.65 4.37
CA ASP A 67 -13.29 -15.45 4.79
C ASP A 67 -12.44 -14.71 5.83
N GLY A 68 -12.15 -13.43 5.57
CA GLY A 68 -11.34 -12.61 6.44
C GLY A 68 -12.00 -12.35 7.79
N VAL A 69 -13.29 -12.02 7.81
CA VAL A 69 -14.05 -11.76 9.05
C VAL A 69 -14.22 -13.05 9.86
N ASN A 70 -14.51 -14.17 9.21
CA ASN A 70 -14.58 -15.48 9.89
C ASN A 70 -13.23 -15.83 10.54
N LYS A 71 -12.13 -15.57 9.85
CA LYS A 71 -10.78 -15.79 10.40
C LYS A 71 -10.51 -14.92 11.63
N LEU A 72 -10.83 -13.63 11.56
CA LEU A 72 -10.70 -12.73 12.71
C LEU A 72 -11.54 -13.19 13.89
N TRP A 73 -12.74 -13.69 13.65
CA TRP A 73 -13.64 -14.20 14.69
C TRP A 73 -13.14 -15.48 15.35
N GLU A 74 -12.60 -16.43 14.57
CA GLU A 74 -11.97 -17.64 15.12
C GLU A 74 -10.78 -17.29 16.01
N GLU A 75 -9.96 -16.34 15.58
CA GLU A 75 -8.82 -15.87 16.35
C GLU A 75 -9.27 -15.10 17.59
N ASP A 76 -10.34 -14.30 17.51
CA ASP A 76 -10.92 -13.58 18.63
C ASP A 76 -11.37 -14.53 19.74
N LYS A 77 -12.03 -15.63 19.39
CA LYS A 77 -12.42 -16.68 20.37
C LYS A 77 -11.22 -17.29 21.08
N LYS A 78 -10.11 -17.52 20.37
CA LYS A 78 -8.86 -18.02 20.98
C LYS A 78 -8.28 -16.99 21.95
N LEU A 79 -8.27 -15.73 21.57
CA LEU A 79 -7.76 -14.63 22.41
C LEU A 79 -8.62 -14.41 23.65
N GLN A 80 -9.93 -14.55 23.56
CA GLN A 80 -10.84 -14.52 24.73
C GLN A 80 -10.50 -15.60 25.76
N GLN A 81 -10.02 -16.75 25.30
CA GLN A 81 -9.60 -17.88 26.13
C GLN A 81 -8.14 -17.78 26.62
N GLY A 82 -7.47 -16.65 26.40
CA GLY A 82 -6.06 -16.45 26.75
C GLY A 82 -5.06 -17.10 25.79
N GLY A 83 -5.50 -17.56 24.64
CA GLY A 83 -4.65 -18.07 23.57
C GLY A 83 -3.81 -16.99 22.91
N LYS A 84 -2.91 -17.42 22.01
CA LYS A 84 -2.10 -16.53 21.19
C LYS A 84 -2.47 -16.70 19.72
N VAL A 85 -2.36 -15.60 18.94
CA VAL A 85 -2.47 -15.63 17.49
C VAL A 85 -1.09 -15.40 16.92
N GLU A 86 -0.64 -16.31 16.07
CA GLU A 86 0.57 -16.12 15.30
C GLU A 86 0.27 -15.16 14.15
N LEU A 87 0.86 -13.98 14.22
CA LEU A 87 0.85 -13.03 13.13
C LEU A 87 1.94 -13.42 12.15
N TYR A 88 1.61 -13.37 10.86
CA TYR A 88 2.63 -13.47 9.83
C TYR A 88 3.62 -12.31 10.03
N GLN A 89 4.85 -12.65 10.36
CA GLN A 89 5.91 -11.66 10.30
C GLN A 89 6.20 -11.43 8.82
N ALA A 90 6.03 -10.18 8.36
CA ALA A 90 6.55 -9.80 7.06
C ALA A 90 8.01 -10.28 7.01
N MET A 91 8.35 -11.08 6.00
CA MET A 91 9.72 -11.56 5.86
C MET A 91 10.64 -10.34 5.87
N PRO A 92 11.67 -10.32 6.73
CA PRO A 92 12.64 -9.25 6.71
C PRO A 92 13.20 -9.17 5.28
N ALA A 93 13.33 -7.94 4.77
CA ALA A 93 13.82 -7.71 3.43
C ALA A 93 15.15 -8.45 3.22
N GLN A 94 15.11 -9.59 2.54
CA GLN A 94 16.29 -10.40 2.28
C GLN A 94 17.03 -9.79 1.11
N THR A 95 18.11 -9.06 1.38
CA THR A 95 18.95 -8.44 0.34
C THR A 95 19.70 -9.46 -0.50
N ASN A 96 19.97 -10.64 0.03
CA ASN A 96 20.76 -11.71 -0.64
C ASN A 96 19.97 -13.02 -0.82
N GLY A 97 18.64 -12.94 -0.79
CA GLY A 97 17.77 -14.10 -0.94
C GLY A 97 17.64 -14.61 -2.39
N PRO A 98 16.97 -15.73 -2.58
CA PRO A 98 16.62 -16.22 -3.91
C PRO A 98 15.69 -15.22 -4.64
N PHE A 99 15.55 -15.40 -5.96
CA PHE A 99 14.60 -14.62 -6.74
C PHE A 99 13.19 -14.75 -6.15
N PRO A 100 12.50 -13.63 -5.83
CA PRO A 100 11.21 -13.69 -5.16
C PRO A 100 10.12 -14.28 -6.08
N ASN A 101 9.16 -14.96 -5.48
CA ASN A 101 7.97 -15.38 -6.21
C ASN A 101 7.01 -14.20 -6.34
N ILE A 102 7.06 -13.50 -7.46
CA ILE A 102 6.17 -12.38 -7.76
C ILE A 102 4.76 -12.94 -7.97
N GLN A 103 3.82 -12.59 -7.09
CA GLN A 103 2.42 -13.05 -7.17
C GLN A 103 1.68 -12.37 -8.32
N SER A 104 1.89 -11.08 -8.50
CA SER A 104 1.24 -10.30 -9.56
C SER A 104 1.89 -10.55 -10.92
N LYS A 105 1.50 -11.64 -11.58
CA LYS A 105 2.08 -12.08 -12.86
C LYS A 105 1.89 -11.09 -14.02
N HIS A 106 0.89 -10.22 -13.92
CA HIS A 106 0.56 -9.22 -14.94
C HIS A 106 1.12 -7.83 -14.63
N SER A 107 1.87 -7.69 -13.53
CA SER A 107 2.47 -6.41 -13.15
C SER A 107 3.66 -6.06 -14.03
N LEU A 108 3.96 -4.77 -14.13
CA LEU A 108 5.18 -4.30 -14.77
C LEU A 108 6.43 -4.81 -14.05
N VAL A 109 6.35 -5.01 -12.74
CA VAL A 109 7.42 -5.68 -11.97
C VAL A 109 7.67 -7.09 -12.49
N ALA A 110 6.64 -7.90 -12.71
CA ALA A 110 6.81 -9.26 -13.23
C ALA A 110 7.46 -9.27 -14.62
N LYS A 111 7.20 -8.24 -15.43
CA LYS A 111 7.77 -8.08 -16.76
C LYS A 111 9.25 -7.65 -16.73
N HIS A 112 9.59 -6.68 -15.87
CA HIS A 112 10.90 -6.02 -15.89
C HIS A 112 11.89 -6.54 -14.84
N VAL A 113 11.43 -7.13 -13.73
CA VAL A 113 12.32 -7.74 -12.73
C VAL A 113 12.63 -9.17 -13.14
N THR A 114 13.65 -9.32 -13.96
CA THR A 114 14.17 -10.64 -14.35
C THR A 114 15.14 -11.19 -13.30
N LYS A 115 15.45 -12.49 -13.34
CA LYS A 115 16.47 -13.10 -12.47
C LYS A 115 17.83 -12.38 -12.61
N GLY A 116 18.23 -12.01 -13.84
CA GLY A 116 19.49 -11.31 -14.09
C GLY A 116 19.52 -9.90 -13.49
N VAL A 117 18.41 -9.17 -13.54
CA VAL A 117 18.28 -7.86 -12.90
C VAL A 117 18.27 -8.00 -11.37
N TRP A 118 17.55 -8.98 -10.84
CA TRP A 118 17.52 -9.29 -9.42
C TRP A 118 18.91 -9.58 -8.85
N GLU A 119 19.66 -10.47 -9.47
CA GLU A 119 21.01 -10.84 -9.01
C GLU A 119 21.97 -9.64 -8.94
N LYS A 120 21.82 -8.67 -9.84
CA LYS A 120 22.64 -7.44 -9.84
C LYS A 120 22.24 -6.46 -8.73
N LEU A 121 20.96 -6.42 -8.36
CA LEU A 121 20.43 -5.35 -7.51
C LEU A 121 20.06 -5.81 -6.08
N LYS A 122 19.87 -7.12 -5.84
CA LYS A 122 19.39 -7.65 -4.55
C LYS A 122 20.25 -7.29 -3.34
N GLY A 123 21.55 -7.00 -3.55
CA GLY A 123 22.47 -6.60 -2.49
C GLY A 123 22.53 -5.10 -2.24
N ILE A 124 21.91 -4.29 -3.10
CA ILE A 124 21.96 -2.83 -3.00
C ILE A 124 21.01 -2.33 -1.93
N LYS A 125 21.49 -1.37 -1.16
CA LYS A 125 20.69 -0.58 -0.20
C LYS A 125 20.88 0.88 -0.52
N THR A 126 19.80 1.64 -0.59
CA THR A 126 19.86 3.09 -0.81
C THR A 126 20.61 3.77 0.33
N LYS A 127 21.31 4.84 0.02
CA LYS A 127 22.11 5.58 1.01
C LYS A 127 21.22 6.29 2.03
N THR A 128 20.12 6.87 1.58
CA THR A 128 19.25 7.72 2.44
C THR A 128 18.51 6.92 3.50
N SER A 129 17.90 5.78 3.14
CA SER A 129 17.04 5.02 4.07
C SER A 129 17.44 3.56 4.23
N GLY A 130 18.47 3.08 3.50
CA GLY A 130 18.80 1.65 3.46
C GLY A 130 17.75 0.81 2.74
N PHE A 131 16.88 1.44 1.95
CA PHE A 131 15.81 0.78 1.21
C PHE A 131 16.35 -0.20 0.17
N THR A 132 15.65 -1.30 -0.04
CA THR A 132 16.11 -2.41 -0.87
C THR A 132 15.14 -2.68 -2.01
N LEU A 133 15.61 -3.37 -3.07
CA LEU A 133 14.76 -3.73 -4.20
C LEU A 133 13.57 -4.59 -3.77
N ILE A 134 13.75 -5.55 -2.85
CA ILE A 134 12.63 -6.37 -2.39
C ILE A 134 11.53 -5.55 -1.70
N GLN A 135 11.91 -4.52 -0.95
CA GLN A 135 10.95 -3.59 -0.35
C GLN A 135 10.24 -2.75 -1.43
N ALA A 136 10.97 -2.34 -2.48
CA ALA A 136 10.38 -1.59 -3.58
C ALA A 136 9.30 -2.39 -4.33
N ILE A 137 9.51 -3.69 -4.53
CA ILE A 137 8.60 -4.57 -5.28
C ILE A 137 7.66 -5.39 -4.37
N ALA A 138 7.68 -5.18 -3.06
CA ALA A 138 6.95 -5.98 -2.08
C ALA A 138 5.46 -6.13 -2.42
N CYS A 139 4.82 -5.08 -2.91
CA CYS A 139 3.40 -5.16 -3.27
C CYS A 139 3.12 -6.11 -4.45
N ALA A 140 4.03 -6.27 -5.41
CA ALA A 140 3.87 -7.24 -6.49
C ALA A 140 4.23 -8.67 -6.05
N VAL A 141 5.10 -8.80 -5.03
CA VAL A 141 5.45 -10.09 -4.42
C VAL A 141 4.30 -10.61 -3.55
N ASP A 142 3.70 -9.74 -2.76
CA ASP A 142 2.70 -10.12 -1.75
C ASP A 142 1.27 -10.21 -2.30
N PHE A 143 0.97 -9.49 -3.40
CA PHE A 143 -0.38 -9.37 -3.94
C PHE A 143 -0.43 -9.74 -5.43
N ASP A 144 -1.49 -10.41 -5.84
CA ASP A 144 -1.69 -10.90 -7.22
C ASP A 144 -2.32 -9.86 -8.18
N ASN A 145 -2.84 -8.75 -7.65
CA ASN A 145 -3.66 -7.78 -8.37
C ASN A 145 -2.97 -6.43 -8.62
N GLN A 146 -1.64 -6.39 -8.63
CA GLN A 146 -0.90 -5.15 -8.88
C GLN A 146 -0.70 -4.92 -10.38
N HIS A 147 -0.96 -3.70 -10.86
CA HIS A 147 -0.66 -3.33 -12.24
C HIS A 147 0.81 -2.87 -12.39
N CYS A 148 1.23 -1.91 -11.60
CA CYS A 148 2.61 -1.43 -11.60
C CYS A 148 3.52 -2.29 -10.72
N GLY A 149 3.23 -2.36 -9.42
CA GLY A 149 3.86 -3.27 -8.46
C GLY A 149 5.14 -2.77 -7.81
N ILE A 150 5.55 -1.52 -8.06
CA ILE A 150 6.80 -0.94 -7.51
C ILE A 150 6.55 0.42 -6.88
N TYR A 151 7.28 0.68 -5.78
CA TYR A 151 7.30 1.97 -5.10
C TYR A 151 8.73 2.33 -4.67
N ALA A 152 9.11 3.59 -4.84
CA ALA A 152 10.37 4.11 -4.32
C ALA A 152 10.26 4.39 -2.81
N GLY A 153 11.28 4.03 -2.05
CA GLY A 153 11.38 4.31 -0.61
C GLY A 153 12.03 5.66 -0.30
N ASP A 154 12.81 6.15 -1.23
CA ASP A 154 13.52 7.43 -1.18
C ASP A 154 13.94 7.85 -2.59
N TRP A 155 14.59 9.00 -2.72
CA TRP A 155 15.07 9.51 -4.00
C TRP A 155 16.19 8.67 -4.61
N ASP A 156 17.05 8.06 -3.77
CA ASP A 156 18.12 7.19 -4.24
C ASP A 156 17.59 5.95 -4.95
N SER A 157 16.38 5.50 -4.60
CA SER A 157 15.73 4.34 -5.23
C SER A 157 15.65 4.45 -6.75
N TYR A 158 15.39 5.66 -7.28
CA TYR A 158 15.30 5.87 -8.73
C TYR A 158 16.67 5.69 -9.43
N LYS A 159 17.76 6.02 -8.76
CA LYS A 159 19.11 5.87 -9.27
C LYS A 159 19.63 4.45 -9.06
N ASP A 160 19.53 3.95 -7.84
CA ASP A 160 20.15 2.68 -7.44
C ASP A 160 19.43 1.48 -8.05
N PHE A 161 18.14 1.61 -8.32
CA PHE A 161 17.31 0.60 -8.98
C PHE A 161 16.84 1.04 -10.38
N ALA A 162 17.55 1.97 -11.03
CA ALA A 162 17.23 2.45 -12.37
C ALA A 162 16.97 1.34 -13.41
N PRO A 163 17.71 0.20 -13.42
CA PRO A 163 17.42 -0.89 -14.35
C PRO A 163 16.00 -1.49 -14.22
N VAL A 164 15.29 -1.21 -13.12
CA VAL A 164 13.89 -1.61 -12.90
C VAL A 164 12.95 -0.41 -13.05
N PHE A 165 13.29 0.72 -12.44
CA PHE A 165 12.42 1.90 -12.45
C PHE A 165 12.27 2.51 -13.83
N ASP A 166 13.37 2.68 -14.58
CA ASP A 166 13.35 3.36 -15.87
C ASP A 166 12.44 2.68 -16.89
N PRO A 167 12.55 1.35 -17.14
CA PRO A 167 11.66 0.71 -18.09
C PRO A 167 10.21 0.67 -17.63
N ILE A 168 9.95 0.58 -16.32
CA ILE A 168 8.59 0.63 -15.77
C ILE A 168 7.99 2.03 -15.94
N ILE A 169 8.76 3.08 -15.63
CA ILE A 169 8.33 4.48 -15.79
C ILE A 169 8.05 4.77 -17.28
N GLN A 170 8.95 4.34 -18.15
CA GLN A 170 8.77 4.52 -19.59
C GLN A 170 7.50 3.84 -20.09
N GLU A 171 7.25 2.61 -19.70
CA GLU A 171 6.07 1.86 -20.14
C GLU A 171 4.78 2.42 -19.53
N TYR A 172 4.81 2.79 -18.26
CA TYR A 172 3.62 3.27 -17.55
C TYR A 172 3.22 4.68 -17.93
N HIS A 173 4.18 5.59 -18.11
CA HIS A 173 3.95 7.01 -18.38
C HIS A 173 4.20 7.43 -19.82
N GLY A 174 4.80 6.58 -20.66
CA GLY A 174 5.17 6.92 -22.03
C GLY A 174 6.29 7.95 -22.13
N ILE A 175 7.15 8.05 -21.10
CA ILE A 175 8.27 9.01 -21.02
C ILE A 175 9.60 8.26 -20.88
N THR A 176 10.69 8.91 -21.26
CA THR A 176 12.05 8.37 -21.08
C THR A 176 12.72 8.93 -19.83
N ALA A 177 13.83 8.31 -19.38
CA ALA A 177 14.61 8.80 -18.25
C ALA A 177 15.13 10.22 -18.43
N ASP A 178 15.33 10.66 -19.68
CA ASP A 178 15.78 12.03 -20.02
C ASP A 178 14.65 13.05 -20.07
N SER A 179 13.39 12.63 -19.93
CA SER A 179 12.25 13.52 -19.96
C SER A 179 12.27 14.46 -18.76
N LYS A 180 12.15 15.77 -19.06
CA LYS A 180 12.09 16.79 -18.00
C LYS A 180 10.63 17.09 -17.66
N HIS A 181 10.32 17.09 -16.38
CA HIS A 181 9.05 17.58 -15.87
C HIS A 181 9.04 19.11 -15.93
N THR A 182 8.13 19.68 -16.73
CA THR A 182 7.90 21.13 -16.77
C THR A 182 6.62 21.45 -16.02
N SER A 183 6.71 22.36 -15.05
CA SER A 183 5.53 22.88 -14.34
C SER A 183 5.04 24.12 -15.08
N ASP A 184 3.76 24.19 -15.38
CA ASP A 184 3.10 25.35 -15.97
C ASP A 184 1.88 25.71 -15.12
N MET A 185 1.96 26.85 -14.44
CA MET A 185 0.92 27.38 -13.55
C MET A 185 0.18 28.56 -14.17
N ASP A 186 0.38 28.83 -15.45
CA ASP A 186 -0.25 29.93 -16.15
C ASP A 186 -1.71 29.60 -16.51
N VAL A 187 -2.62 30.06 -15.67
CA VAL A 187 -4.06 29.88 -15.87
C VAL A 187 -4.59 30.58 -17.14
N GLY A 188 -3.85 31.59 -17.67
CA GLY A 188 -4.21 32.30 -18.91
C GLY A 188 -4.14 31.42 -20.17
N LYS A 189 -3.47 30.26 -20.08
CA LYS A 189 -3.41 29.28 -21.16
C LYS A 189 -4.62 28.37 -21.25
N ILE A 190 -5.48 28.37 -20.23
CA ILE A 190 -6.72 27.61 -20.24
C ILE A 190 -7.70 28.29 -21.19
N GLN A 191 -8.13 27.53 -22.20
CA GLN A 191 -9.10 28.04 -23.18
C GLN A 191 -10.43 27.29 -23.03
N GLY A 192 -11.52 28.08 -23.07
CA GLY A 192 -12.87 27.55 -22.98
C GLY A 192 -13.34 27.24 -21.54
N ASN A 193 -14.60 26.96 -21.46
CA ASN A 193 -15.31 26.60 -20.24
C ASN A 193 -16.06 25.28 -20.46
N ILE A 194 -16.39 24.61 -19.37
CA ILE A 194 -17.37 23.50 -19.43
C ILE A 194 -18.69 24.13 -19.88
N ASN A 195 -19.35 23.50 -20.86
CA ASN A 195 -20.65 23.96 -21.33
C ASN A 195 -21.61 24.08 -20.14
N SER A 196 -22.32 25.20 -20.02
CA SER A 196 -23.26 25.48 -18.94
C SER A 196 -24.38 24.44 -18.81
N ASP A 197 -24.71 23.74 -19.89
CA ASP A 197 -25.74 22.71 -19.93
C ASP A 197 -25.25 21.36 -19.36
N VAL A 198 -23.96 21.22 -19.06
CA VAL A 198 -23.40 20.02 -18.43
C VAL A 198 -23.70 20.04 -16.93
N PRO A 199 -24.47 19.08 -16.38
CA PRO A 199 -24.80 19.03 -14.97
C PRO A 199 -23.58 18.55 -14.15
N VAL A 200 -22.66 19.47 -13.85
CA VAL A 200 -21.52 19.17 -12.96
C VAL A 200 -22.00 19.19 -11.53
N LEU A 201 -22.11 18.01 -10.93
CA LEU A 201 -22.55 17.87 -9.53
C LEU A 201 -21.42 18.11 -8.52
N SER A 202 -20.21 17.74 -8.87
CA SER A 202 -19.03 18.01 -8.04
C SER A 202 -17.75 17.91 -8.87
N ALA A 203 -16.71 18.61 -8.43
CA ALA A 203 -15.35 18.46 -8.95
C ALA A 203 -14.36 18.31 -7.80
N ARG A 204 -13.33 17.49 -7.99
CA ARG A 204 -12.26 17.31 -7.02
C ARG A 204 -10.91 17.35 -7.71
N ILE A 205 -10.06 18.26 -7.27
CA ILE A 205 -8.67 18.35 -7.70
C ILE A 205 -7.79 17.96 -6.51
N ARG A 206 -6.86 17.04 -6.72
CA ARG A 206 -5.89 16.63 -5.71
C ARG A 206 -4.48 16.79 -6.25
N VAL A 207 -3.64 17.43 -5.48
CA VAL A 207 -2.20 17.49 -5.71
C VAL A 207 -1.48 16.88 -4.51
N GLY A 208 -0.31 16.28 -4.76
CA GLY A 208 0.58 15.77 -3.75
C GLY A 208 1.99 16.27 -4.02
N ARG A 209 2.77 16.41 -2.97
CA ARG A 209 4.20 16.76 -3.04
C ARG A 209 4.96 15.95 -2.00
N SER A 210 6.18 15.57 -2.34
CA SER A 210 7.15 15.04 -1.40
C SER A 210 8.04 16.17 -0.90
N ILE A 211 8.48 16.10 0.33
CA ILE A 211 9.36 17.09 0.94
C ILE A 211 10.79 16.55 0.81
N ASP A 212 11.68 17.41 0.33
CA ASP A 212 13.11 17.06 0.20
C ASP A 212 13.72 16.76 1.58
N GLY A 213 14.65 15.79 1.60
CA GLY A 213 15.28 15.34 2.83
C GLY A 213 14.51 14.30 3.65
N PHE A 214 13.28 13.97 3.25
CA PHE A 214 12.49 12.91 3.87
C PHE A 214 12.32 11.69 2.94
N GLY A 215 12.15 10.50 3.54
CA GLY A 215 11.82 9.29 2.80
C GLY A 215 10.44 9.40 2.13
N LEU A 216 10.26 8.64 1.04
CA LEU A 216 8.95 8.45 0.43
C LEU A 216 8.13 7.43 1.23
N SER A 217 6.82 7.36 0.98
CA SER A 217 5.88 6.57 1.81
C SER A 217 6.34 5.16 2.22
N PRO A 218 6.96 4.33 1.35
CA PRO A 218 7.41 3.01 1.78
C PRO A 218 8.69 3.03 2.64
N GLY A 219 9.54 4.05 2.49
CA GLY A 219 10.83 4.15 3.16
C GLY A 219 10.88 5.12 4.35
N ILE A 220 9.80 5.90 4.57
CA ILE A 220 9.75 6.89 5.66
C ILE A 220 9.43 6.22 7.00
N THR A 221 10.17 6.57 8.05
CA THR A 221 9.89 6.09 9.41
C THR A 221 8.74 6.86 10.06
N LYS A 222 8.22 6.35 11.17
CA LYS A 222 7.19 7.04 11.96
C LYS A 222 7.70 8.39 12.47
N GLU A 223 8.93 8.42 12.96
CA GLU A 223 9.59 9.63 13.50
C GLU A 223 9.75 10.69 12.41
N GLN A 224 10.18 10.29 11.22
CA GLN A 224 10.28 11.19 10.07
C GLN A 224 8.91 11.74 9.66
N ARG A 225 7.85 10.93 9.67
CA ARG A 225 6.48 11.41 9.38
C ARG A 225 6.01 12.46 10.36
N VAL A 226 6.28 12.26 11.66
CA VAL A 226 5.99 13.27 12.69
C VAL A 226 6.81 14.53 12.47
N GLY A 227 8.08 14.40 12.06
CA GLY A 227 8.93 15.55 11.72
C GLY A 227 8.45 16.34 10.50
N VAL A 228 7.77 15.70 9.55
CA VAL A 228 7.14 16.39 8.40
C VAL A 228 5.89 17.16 8.82
N GLU A 229 5.16 16.68 9.84
CA GLU A 229 3.92 17.29 10.33
C GLU A 229 4.18 18.57 11.14
N ASN A 230 5.33 18.66 11.83
CA ASN A 230 5.74 19.81 12.66
C ASN A 230 6.49 20.87 11.84
#